data_030300814524b6aedecc94d538517b92
#
_entry.id   030300814524b6aedecc94d538517b92
#
_cell.length_a   1.000
_cell.length_b   1.000
_cell.length_c   1.000
_cell.angle_alpha   90.00
_cell.angle_beta   90.00
_cell.angle_gamma   90.00
#
_symmetry.space_group_name_H-M   'P 1'
#
loop_
_entity.id
_entity.type
_entity.pdbx_description
1 polymer ?
#
loop_
_entity_poly.entity_id
_entity_poly.type
_entity_poly.pdbx_seq_one_letter_code
_entity_poly.pdbx_strand_id
1 'polypeptide(L)'
;MRASTALVRGVDLLDPEKSCSIVDFPHEVSPGVERLLRDTYLEALKLWPTAYGKLYQSSGTGQPGSYVHYLRSAGLKTLQRLVSSTGTQALVAPHFFGAGVLGSYKEQNPDMFSAVVLTDYVPHPIGVPLNLDLYVVADDAAAENVAKLGVPEERIHPTGIPIDPIFEEPADPAPARKEILHLDDDDLPVVLVMGGGLGGGDLEDSVSLLLQASEAMHLVVLCGSNDRSRTRLERLANRAGQEATFLAFTDRVRELMAAGAVLVTKPGGMSCTEALASRLPQVLYRPIPGQEEENAAAMVRYGAGVMVRETSQILGQTLKILTSPDHRHKMVEAANAAHKPHSARSAASLILAGLP
;
A
#
# COMPACT_ATOMS: atom_id res chain seq x y z
N MET A 1 -1.96 4.52 8.19
CA MET A 1 -3.19 3.96 8.81
C MET A 1 -3.36 2.46 8.53
N ARG A 2 -3.49 1.96 7.25
CA ARG A 2 -3.77 0.52 6.97
C ARG A 2 -2.74 -0.44 7.56
N ALA A 3 -1.44 -0.20 7.35
CA ALA A 3 -0.38 -1.03 7.95
C ALA A 3 -0.38 -0.99 9.48
N SER A 4 -0.65 0.19 10.08
CA SER A 4 -0.78 0.30 11.54
C SER A 4 -1.95 -0.53 12.07
N THR A 5 -3.10 -0.48 11.39
CA THR A 5 -4.27 -1.29 11.76
C THR A 5 -3.98 -2.78 11.62
N ALA A 6 -3.28 -3.19 10.56
CA ALA A 6 -2.88 -4.59 10.37
C ALA A 6 -1.95 -5.08 11.50
N LEU A 7 -0.99 -4.25 11.91
CA LEU A 7 -0.09 -4.58 13.02
C LEU A 7 -0.84 -4.71 14.35
N VAL A 8 -1.75 -3.78 14.66
CA VAL A 8 -2.58 -3.87 15.88
C VAL A 8 -3.38 -5.17 15.88
N ARG A 9 -4.07 -5.48 14.76
CA ARG A 9 -4.78 -6.76 14.63
C ARG A 9 -3.85 -7.97 14.78
N GLY A 10 -2.61 -7.88 14.27
CA GLY A 10 -1.60 -8.91 14.45
C GLY A 10 -1.21 -9.10 15.92
N VAL A 11 -1.09 -8.01 16.69
CA VAL A 11 -0.84 -8.05 18.14
C VAL A 11 -2.05 -8.63 18.87
N ASP A 12 -3.25 -8.16 18.59
CA ASP A 12 -4.50 -8.63 19.22
C ASP A 12 -4.71 -10.15 19.04
N LEU A 13 -4.28 -10.69 17.89
CA LEU A 13 -4.34 -12.14 17.62
C LEU A 13 -3.31 -12.96 18.43
N LEU A 14 -2.19 -12.37 18.84
CA LEU A 14 -1.11 -13.04 19.58
C LEU A 14 -1.22 -12.83 21.08
N ASP A 15 -1.57 -11.61 21.49
CA ASP A 15 -1.66 -11.21 22.88
C ASP A 15 -2.78 -10.14 23.05
N PRO A 16 -4.03 -10.57 23.26
CA PRO A 16 -5.18 -9.66 23.39
C PRO A 16 -5.11 -8.72 24.62
N GLU A 17 -4.21 -9.01 25.58
CA GLU A 17 -4.03 -8.19 26.78
C GLU A 17 -3.09 -6.99 26.53
N LYS A 18 -2.33 -7.01 25.44
CA LYS A 18 -1.46 -5.89 25.07
C LYS A 18 -2.26 -4.75 24.46
N SER A 19 -2.14 -3.60 25.08
CA SER A 19 -2.78 -2.37 24.57
C SER A 19 -1.92 -1.73 23.48
N CYS A 20 -2.53 -1.53 22.30
CA CYS A 20 -1.94 -0.81 21.18
C CYS A 20 -2.73 0.46 20.87
N SER A 21 -2.04 1.54 20.52
CA SER A 21 -2.66 2.77 20.04
C SER A 21 -2.08 3.20 18.70
N ILE A 22 -2.95 3.65 17.80
CA ILE A 22 -2.55 4.23 16.52
C ILE A 22 -2.61 5.74 16.61
N VAL A 23 -1.50 6.39 16.30
CA VAL A 23 -1.38 7.85 16.35
C VAL A 23 -1.18 8.39 14.94
N ASP A 24 -2.04 9.30 14.51
CA ASP A 24 -1.78 10.10 13.30
C ASP A 24 -0.73 11.16 13.63
N PHE A 25 0.52 10.74 13.53
CA PHE A 25 1.64 11.49 14.02
C PHE A 25 1.85 12.86 13.35
N PRO A 26 1.69 13.03 12.03
CA PRO A 26 1.70 14.35 11.40
C PRO A 26 0.64 15.31 11.97
N HIS A 27 -0.55 14.80 12.25
CA HIS A 27 -1.64 15.58 12.86
C HIS A 27 -1.30 16.00 14.29
N GLU A 28 -0.75 15.11 15.09
CA GLU A 28 -0.32 15.36 16.46
C GLU A 28 0.81 16.40 16.56
N VAL A 29 1.71 16.43 15.57
CA VAL A 29 2.76 17.45 15.50
C VAL A 29 2.14 18.83 15.28
N SER A 30 1.28 18.96 14.29
CA SER A 30 0.44 20.14 14.04
C SER A 30 -0.54 19.84 12.89
N PRO A 31 -1.82 20.21 12.99
CA PRO A 31 -2.76 20.14 11.87
C PRO A 31 -2.30 20.93 10.64
N GLY A 32 -1.48 21.96 10.83
CA GLY A 32 -0.84 22.71 9.76
C GLY A 32 0.26 21.90 9.06
N VAL A 33 1.04 21.13 9.81
CA VAL A 33 2.09 20.23 9.26
C VAL A 33 1.46 19.10 8.48
N GLU A 34 0.42 18.44 8.98
CA GLU A 34 -0.31 17.41 8.24
C GLU A 34 -0.81 17.94 6.89
N ARG A 35 -1.51 19.08 6.92
CA ARG A 35 -2.07 19.72 5.71
C ARG A 35 -0.96 20.10 4.74
N LEU A 36 0.11 20.72 5.23
CA LEU A 36 1.24 21.12 4.40
C LEU A 36 1.95 19.92 3.76
N LEU A 37 2.23 18.86 4.52
CA LEU A 37 2.83 17.64 4.00
C LEU A 37 1.95 17.01 2.93
N ARG A 38 0.65 16.90 3.20
CA ARG A 38 -0.32 16.34 2.25
C ARG A 38 -0.43 17.21 0.99
N ASP A 39 -0.65 18.50 1.14
CA ASP A 39 -0.92 19.41 0.02
C ASP A 39 0.35 19.63 -0.82
N THR A 40 1.52 19.82 -0.19
CA THR A 40 2.80 19.94 -0.89
C THR A 40 3.14 18.65 -1.64
N TYR A 41 2.91 17.49 -1.03
CA TYR A 41 3.11 16.20 -1.69
C TYR A 41 2.21 16.05 -2.91
N LEU A 42 0.91 16.36 -2.77
CA LEU A 42 -0.06 16.29 -3.85
C LEU A 42 0.21 17.29 -4.98
N GLU A 43 0.61 18.52 -4.63
CA GLU A 43 0.96 19.55 -5.62
C GLU A 43 2.26 19.20 -6.36
N ALA A 44 3.28 18.74 -5.65
CA ALA A 44 4.54 18.31 -6.27
C ALA A 44 4.32 17.15 -7.26
N LEU A 45 3.47 16.19 -6.91
CA LEU A 45 3.10 15.09 -7.80
C LEU A 45 2.31 15.53 -9.03
N LYS A 46 1.41 16.53 -8.88
CA LYS A 46 0.59 17.03 -9.98
C LYS A 46 1.35 17.95 -10.93
N LEU A 47 2.17 18.85 -10.39
CA LEU A 47 2.80 19.91 -11.16
C LEU A 47 4.16 19.49 -11.75
N TRP A 48 4.94 18.67 -11.03
CA TRP A 48 6.29 18.29 -11.42
C TRP A 48 6.63 16.83 -11.08
N PRO A 49 5.95 15.83 -11.66
CA PRO A 49 6.17 14.43 -11.34
C PRO A 49 7.62 13.97 -11.61
N THR A 50 8.22 14.45 -12.72
CA THR A 50 9.62 14.14 -13.06
C THR A 50 10.64 14.83 -12.14
N ALA A 51 10.35 16.04 -11.66
CA ALA A 51 11.21 16.73 -10.70
C ALA A 51 11.13 16.07 -9.31
N TYR A 52 9.92 15.60 -8.93
CA TYR A 52 9.73 14.81 -7.71
C TYR A 52 10.54 13.52 -7.76
N GLY A 53 10.48 12.75 -8.85
CA GLY A 53 11.29 11.55 -9.04
C GLY A 53 12.79 11.80 -8.90
N LYS A 54 13.32 12.90 -9.49
CA LYS A 54 14.72 13.31 -9.34
C LYS A 54 15.05 13.71 -7.90
N LEU A 55 14.16 14.46 -7.24
CA LEU A 55 14.32 14.84 -5.84
C LEU A 55 14.27 13.60 -4.93
N TYR A 56 13.37 12.68 -5.19
CA TYR A 56 13.27 11.39 -4.51
C TYR A 56 14.59 10.63 -4.61
N GLN A 57 15.14 10.47 -5.81
CA GLN A 57 16.43 9.80 -6.03
C GLN A 57 17.61 10.54 -5.40
N SER A 58 17.63 11.87 -5.45
CA SER A 58 18.71 12.69 -4.88
C SER A 58 18.64 12.85 -3.36
N SER A 59 17.46 12.72 -2.75
CA SER A 59 17.30 12.84 -1.29
C SER A 59 17.97 11.70 -0.50
N GLY A 60 18.33 10.60 -1.17
CA GLY A 60 19.15 9.53 -0.60
C GLY A 60 20.62 9.88 -0.35
N THR A 61 21.13 10.98 -0.93
CA THR A 61 22.57 11.33 -0.90
C THR A 61 22.88 12.69 -0.26
N GLY A 62 21.86 13.50 0.11
CA GLY A 62 22.00 14.86 0.60
C GLY A 62 21.63 15.04 2.07
N GLN A 63 22.24 16.07 2.72
CA GLN A 63 21.81 16.48 4.05
C GLN A 63 20.36 17.03 3.98
N PRO A 64 19.49 16.65 4.95
CA PRO A 64 18.12 17.17 5.01
C PRO A 64 18.14 18.71 5.11
N GLY A 65 17.36 19.38 4.26
CA GLY A 65 17.22 20.82 4.34
C GLY A 65 16.69 21.30 5.72
N SER A 66 16.92 22.57 6.05
CA SER A 66 16.54 23.17 7.34
C SER A 66 15.08 22.93 7.75
N TYR A 67 14.17 22.81 6.79
CA TYR A 67 12.76 22.52 7.00
C TYR A 67 12.52 21.09 7.54
N VAL A 68 13.22 20.09 6.99
CA VAL A 68 13.14 18.69 7.46
C VAL A 68 13.67 18.61 8.90
N HIS A 69 14.73 19.36 9.20
CA HIS A 69 15.27 19.44 10.56
C HIS A 69 14.27 20.05 11.55
N TYR A 70 13.59 21.14 11.15
CA TYR A 70 12.53 21.75 11.96
C TYR A 70 11.36 20.78 12.24
N LEU A 71 10.88 20.09 11.20
CA LEU A 71 9.81 19.09 11.34
C LEU A 71 10.22 17.93 12.25
N ARG A 72 11.46 17.46 12.14
CA ARG A 72 12.00 16.43 13.04
C ARG A 72 12.05 16.91 14.48
N SER A 73 12.49 18.14 14.73
CA SER A 73 12.57 18.71 16.09
C SER A 73 11.17 18.87 16.72
N ALA A 74 10.18 19.36 15.96
CA ALA A 74 8.81 19.47 16.42
C ALA A 74 8.20 18.10 16.71
N GLY A 75 8.43 17.14 15.81
CA GLY A 75 8.00 15.75 15.96
C GLY A 75 8.62 15.10 17.20
N LEU A 76 9.90 15.32 17.46
CA LEU A 76 10.59 14.76 18.63
C LEU A 76 9.94 15.23 19.94
N LYS A 77 9.63 16.51 20.08
CA LYS A 77 8.93 17.05 21.28
C LYS A 77 7.54 16.43 21.44
N THR A 78 6.81 16.25 20.34
CA THR A 78 5.50 15.61 20.35
C THR A 78 5.60 14.16 20.78
N LEU A 79 6.58 13.41 20.24
CA LEU A 79 6.79 12.02 20.58
C LEU A 79 7.18 11.85 22.06
N GLN A 80 8.09 12.69 22.58
CA GLN A 80 8.47 12.72 24.01
C GLN A 80 7.25 12.91 24.91
N ARG A 81 6.37 13.86 24.56
CA ARG A 81 5.14 14.11 25.32
C ARG A 81 4.21 12.90 25.32
N LEU A 82 3.99 12.29 24.15
CA LEU A 82 3.12 11.11 24.01
C LEU A 82 3.66 9.94 24.84
N VAL A 83 4.93 9.61 24.71
CA VAL A 83 5.55 8.50 25.48
C VAL A 83 5.47 8.74 26.98
N SER A 84 5.78 9.96 27.44
CA SER A 84 5.74 10.30 28.86
C SER A 84 4.33 10.20 29.46
N SER A 85 3.28 10.40 28.65
CA SER A 85 1.89 10.36 29.11
C SER A 85 1.26 8.96 29.08
N THR A 86 1.83 8.00 28.33
CA THR A 86 1.18 6.71 28.06
C THR A 86 1.91 5.49 28.66
N GLY A 87 3.13 5.65 29.17
CA GLY A 87 3.94 4.52 29.64
C GLY A 87 4.28 3.53 28.53
N THR A 88 4.40 4.01 27.30
CA THR A 88 4.66 3.20 26.12
C THR A 88 5.95 2.40 26.21
N GLN A 89 5.94 1.10 25.93
CA GLN A 89 7.08 0.20 25.95
C GLN A 89 7.75 0.02 24.58
N ALA A 90 6.99 0.25 23.48
CA ALA A 90 7.49 0.12 22.11
C ALA A 90 6.93 1.20 21.20
N LEU A 91 7.74 1.63 20.25
CA LEU A 91 7.35 2.59 19.21
C LEU A 91 7.54 1.97 17.84
N VAL A 92 6.48 1.97 17.03
CA VAL A 92 6.51 1.39 15.68
C VAL A 92 6.10 2.45 14.66
N ALA A 93 6.94 2.68 13.66
CA ALA A 93 6.70 3.66 12.61
C ALA A 93 6.52 2.99 11.24
N PRO A 94 5.30 2.89 10.69
CA PRO A 94 5.08 2.37 9.34
C PRO A 94 5.07 3.47 8.26
N HIS A 95 5.76 4.60 8.51
CA HIS A 95 5.83 5.72 7.58
C HIS A 95 7.14 6.49 7.75
N PHE A 96 7.75 6.92 6.64
CA PHE A 96 9.08 7.56 6.62
C PHE A 96 9.22 8.77 7.57
N PHE A 97 8.19 9.60 7.68
CA PHE A 97 8.23 10.76 8.58
C PHE A 97 8.31 10.32 10.06
N GLY A 98 7.46 9.38 10.47
CA GLY A 98 7.49 8.80 11.80
C GLY A 98 8.83 8.09 12.08
N ALA A 99 9.35 7.34 11.10
CA ALA A 99 10.63 6.65 11.21
C ALA A 99 11.80 7.62 11.44
N GLY A 100 11.85 8.74 10.72
CA GLY A 100 12.88 9.76 10.89
C GLY A 100 12.87 10.43 12.27
N VAL A 101 11.68 10.66 12.84
CA VAL A 101 11.54 11.18 14.22
C VAL A 101 11.91 10.10 15.24
N LEU A 102 11.50 8.86 14.99
CA LEU A 102 11.80 7.72 15.86
C LEU A 102 13.31 7.48 15.96
N GLY A 103 14.06 7.59 14.85
CA GLY A 103 15.52 7.53 14.88
C GLY A 103 16.15 8.58 15.80
N SER A 104 15.68 9.83 15.72
CA SER A 104 16.15 10.91 16.60
C SER A 104 15.74 10.70 18.08
N TYR A 105 14.58 10.10 18.31
CA TYR A 105 14.13 9.73 19.65
C TYR A 105 14.98 8.62 20.25
N LYS A 106 15.31 7.60 19.48
CA LYS A 106 16.15 6.46 19.87
C LYS A 106 17.58 6.89 20.28
N GLU A 107 18.15 7.92 19.63
CA GLU A 107 19.46 8.50 20.03
C GLU A 107 19.44 9.02 21.47
N GLN A 108 18.32 9.57 21.93
CA GLN A 108 18.16 10.13 23.27
C GLN A 108 17.62 9.10 24.29
N ASN A 109 17.01 8.03 23.82
CA ASN A 109 16.36 7.01 24.63
C ASN A 109 16.75 5.60 24.11
N PRO A 110 18.01 5.17 24.32
CA PRO A 110 18.53 3.93 23.72
C PRO A 110 17.81 2.66 24.19
N ASP A 111 17.21 2.68 25.36
CA ASP A 111 16.50 1.52 25.94
C ASP A 111 15.07 1.36 25.42
N MET A 112 14.52 2.39 24.73
CA MET A 112 13.18 2.32 24.14
C MET A 112 13.18 1.38 22.94
N PHE A 113 12.40 0.29 22.98
CA PHE A 113 12.24 -0.57 21.82
C PHE A 113 11.59 0.16 20.67
N SER A 114 12.21 0.10 19.50
CA SER A 114 11.82 0.90 18.33
C SER A 114 11.91 0.08 17.05
N ALA A 115 10.83 0.13 16.25
CA ALA A 115 10.72 -0.60 15.00
C ALA A 115 10.27 0.30 13.85
N VAL A 116 10.74 -0.01 12.65
CA VAL A 116 10.17 0.53 11.41
C VAL A 116 9.56 -0.59 10.58
N VAL A 117 8.41 -0.30 9.98
CA VAL A 117 7.75 -1.18 9.02
C VAL A 117 7.76 -0.47 7.67
N LEU A 118 8.56 -0.99 6.75
CA LEU A 118 8.72 -0.42 5.42
C LEU A 118 7.63 -0.99 4.50
N THR A 119 6.76 -0.11 4.03
CA THR A 119 5.53 -0.47 3.29
C THR A 119 5.70 -0.41 1.77
N ASP A 120 6.95 -0.40 1.31
CA ASP A 120 7.33 -0.40 -0.10
C ASP A 120 8.30 -1.55 -0.40
N TYR A 121 8.27 -2.05 -1.63
CA TYR A 121 9.14 -3.14 -2.09
C TYR A 121 10.60 -2.70 -2.30
N VAL A 122 10.83 -1.42 -2.50
CA VAL A 122 12.18 -0.83 -2.47
C VAL A 122 12.18 0.34 -1.48
N PRO A 123 12.71 0.11 -0.27
CA PRO A 123 12.73 1.14 0.76
C PRO A 123 13.60 2.34 0.37
N HIS A 124 13.07 3.55 0.55
CA HIS A 124 13.83 4.76 0.32
C HIS A 124 14.73 5.08 1.53
N PRO A 125 16.02 5.45 1.34
CA PRO A 125 16.96 5.69 2.42
C PRO A 125 16.49 6.68 3.49
N ILE A 126 15.72 7.70 3.12
CA ILE A 126 15.18 8.71 4.05
C ILE A 126 14.24 8.11 5.11
N GLY A 127 13.61 6.96 4.80
CA GLY A 127 12.70 6.23 5.68
C GLY A 127 13.39 5.15 6.52
N VAL A 128 14.73 5.03 6.44
CA VAL A 128 15.51 3.98 7.10
C VAL A 128 16.52 4.58 8.07
N PRO A 129 16.11 4.97 9.30
CA PRO A 129 17.08 5.30 10.36
C PRO A 129 17.93 4.06 10.68
N LEU A 130 19.25 4.24 10.93
CA LEU A 130 20.19 3.13 11.10
C LEU A 130 20.28 2.58 12.53
N ASN A 131 19.58 3.20 13.49
CA ASN A 131 19.73 2.98 14.92
C ASN A 131 18.52 2.33 15.60
N LEU A 132 17.54 1.85 14.81
CA LEU A 132 16.37 1.16 15.38
C LEU A 132 16.66 -0.32 15.68
N ASP A 133 15.82 -0.93 16.50
CA ASP A 133 16.01 -2.30 16.96
C ASP A 133 15.48 -3.33 15.96
N LEU A 134 14.44 -2.96 15.18
CA LEU A 134 13.75 -3.87 14.27
C LEU A 134 13.35 -3.18 12.96
N TYR A 135 13.59 -3.85 11.84
CA TYR A 135 13.19 -3.43 10.49
C TYR A 135 12.38 -4.55 9.84
N VAL A 136 11.10 -4.30 9.65
CA VAL A 136 10.19 -5.17 8.90
C VAL A 136 10.14 -4.72 7.46
N VAL A 137 10.42 -5.63 6.52
CA VAL A 137 10.51 -5.34 5.08
C VAL A 137 9.69 -6.31 4.25
N ALA A 138 9.44 -5.95 2.99
CA ALA A 138 8.54 -6.67 2.09
C ALA A 138 9.04 -8.07 1.72
N ASP A 139 10.33 -8.18 1.38
CA ASP A 139 10.97 -9.39 0.84
C ASP A 139 12.47 -9.38 1.09
N ASP A 140 13.14 -10.43 0.65
CA ASP A 140 14.59 -10.59 0.79
C ASP A 140 15.37 -9.52 -0.03
N ALA A 141 14.84 -9.09 -1.18
CA ALA A 141 15.44 -8.02 -1.97
C ALA A 141 15.37 -6.65 -1.25
N ALA A 142 14.26 -6.39 -0.56
CA ALA A 142 14.14 -5.21 0.30
C ALA A 142 15.09 -5.30 1.51
N ALA A 143 15.28 -6.50 2.08
CA ALA A 143 16.25 -6.72 3.17
C ALA A 143 17.68 -6.42 2.72
N GLU A 144 18.10 -6.92 1.56
CA GLU A 144 19.40 -6.60 0.99
C GLU A 144 19.60 -5.09 0.76
N ASN A 145 18.55 -4.40 0.29
CA ASN A 145 18.63 -2.95 0.09
C ASN A 145 18.79 -2.19 1.40
N VAL A 146 18.11 -2.60 2.46
CA VAL A 146 18.26 -2.02 3.81
C VAL A 146 19.62 -2.32 4.41
N ALA A 147 20.14 -3.55 4.25
CA ALA A 147 21.49 -3.92 4.70
C ALA A 147 22.58 -3.08 4.00
N LYS A 148 22.45 -2.82 2.69
CA LYS A 148 23.37 -1.94 1.94
C LYS A 148 23.41 -0.50 2.45
N LEU A 149 22.37 -0.04 3.17
CA LEU A 149 22.36 1.25 3.85
C LEU A 149 23.15 1.26 5.15
N GLY A 150 23.56 0.10 5.67
CA GLY A 150 24.34 -0.04 6.89
C GLY A 150 23.56 -0.53 8.11
N VAL A 151 22.32 -0.98 7.92
CA VAL A 151 21.56 -1.64 8.99
C VAL A 151 22.09 -3.07 9.17
N PRO A 152 22.37 -3.52 10.43
CA PRO A 152 22.78 -4.89 10.71
C PRO A 152 21.73 -5.91 10.26
N GLU A 153 22.17 -6.98 9.58
CA GLU A 153 21.27 -7.98 8.98
C GLU A 153 20.37 -8.66 10.01
N GLU A 154 20.86 -8.88 11.21
CA GLU A 154 20.11 -9.49 12.31
C GLU A 154 18.91 -8.67 12.78
N ARG A 155 18.83 -7.40 12.41
CA ARG A 155 17.70 -6.52 12.72
C ARG A 155 16.69 -6.41 11.58
N ILE A 156 16.98 -7.02 10.42
CA ILE A 156 16.17 -6.91 9.21
C ILE A 156 15.37 -8.18 9.00
N HIS A 157 14.05 -8.08 8.94
CA HIS A 157 13.17 -9.23 8.85
C HIS A 157 12.22 -9.12 7.64
N PRO A 158 12.39 -9.96 6.61
CA PRO A 158 11.58 -9.96 5.40
C PRO A 158 10.26 -10.73 5.59
N THR A 159 9.45 -10.29 6.56
CA THR A 159 8.18 -10.94 6.90
C THR A 159 7.03 -10.59 5.95
N GLY A 160 7.25 -9.70 5.01
CA GLY A 160 6.21 -9.13 4.16
C GLY A 160 5.68 -7.79 4.69
N ILE A 161 5.07 -7.01 3.82
CA ILE A 161 4.34 -5.80 4.23
C ILE A 161 3.11 -6.24 5.02
N PRO A 162 2.93 -5.78 6.27
CA PRO A 162 1.77 -6.17 7.07
C PRO A 162 0.46 -5.70 6.44
N ILE A 163 -0.36 -6.64 6.03
CA ILE A 163 -1.73 -6.45 5.57
C ILE A 163 -2.71 -6.98 6.61
N ASP A 164 -3.97 -6.60 6.50
CA ASP A 164 -5.01 -7.07 7.41
C ASP A 164 -5.03 -8.61 7.47
N PRO A 165 -4.95 -9.24 8.66
CA PRO A 165 -5.00 -10.69 8.81
C PRO A 165 -6.18 -11.38 8.13
N ILE A 166 -7.24 -10.63 7.83
CA ILE A 166 -8.39 -11.16 7.07
C ILE A 166 -7.97 -11.70 5.67
N PHE A 167 -6.87 -11.19 5.08
CA PHE A 167 -6.34 -11.67 3.80
C PHE A 167 -5.56 -12.98 3.91
N GLU A 168 -5.27 -13.46 5.12
CA GLU A 168 -4.56 -14.73 5.33
C GLU A 168 -5.44 -15.94 5.02
N GLU A 169 -6.75 -15.79 5.13
CA GLU A 169 -7.71 -16.83 4.81
C GLU A 169 -8.25 -16.64 3.39
N PRO A 170 -8.39 -17.72 2.60
CA PRO A 170 -9.07 -17.65 1.32
C PRO A 170 -10.48 -17.05 1.47
N ALA A 171 -10.79 -16.06 0.65
CA ALA A 171 -12.17 -15.55 0.60
C ALA A 171 -12.98 -16.35 -0.40
N ASP A 172 -14.20 -16.68 -0.03
CA ASP A 172 -15.20 -17.16 -0.97
C ASP A 172 -15.63 -15.99 -1.89
N PRO A 173 -15.51 -16.10 -3.21
CA PRO A 173 -15.98 -15.07 -4.14
C PRO A 173 -17.52 -14.97 -4.24
N ALA A 174 -18.25 -16.03 -3.93
CA ALA A 174 -19.69 -16.12 -4.16
C ALA A 174 -20.50 -15.04 -3.43
N PRO A 175 -20.25 -14.71 -2.14
CA PRO A 175 -20.98 -13.64 -1.47
C PRO A 175 -20.78 -12.26 -2.14
N ALA A 176 -19.56 -11.92 -2.57
CA ALA A 176 -19.32 -10.66 -3.26
C ALA A 176 -20.03 -10.63 -4.63
N ARG A 177 -19.92 -11.70 -5.41
CA ARG A 177 -20.59 -11.80 -6.72
C ARG A 177 -22.10 -11.65 -6.58
N LYS A 178 -22.73 -12.36 -5.66
CA LYS A 178 -24.18 -12.38 -5.49
C LYS A 178 -24.72 -11.11 -4.82
N GLU A 179 -24.13 -10.71 -3.69
CA GLU A 179 -24.70 -9.65 -2.83
C GLU A 179 -24.30 -8.25 -3.26
N ILE A 180 -23.06 -8.08 -3.80
CA ILE A 180 -22.52 -6.76 -4.16
C ILE A 180 -22.65 -6.52 -5.67
N LEU A 181 -22.33 -7.54 -6.47
CA LEU A 181 -22.25 -7.40 -7.92
C LEU A 181 -23.52 -7.86 -8.64
N HIS A 182 -24.40 -8.56 -7.94
CA HIS A 182 -25.63 -9.16 -8.47
C HIS A 182 -25.39 -10.08 -9.67
N LEU A 183 -24.27 -10.81 -9.63
CA LEU A 183 -23.85 -11.77 -10.64
C LEU A 183 -24.09 -13.20 -10.17
N ASP A 184 -24.51 -14.08 -11.08
CA ASP A 184 -24.55 -15.52 -10.85
C ASP A 184 -23.15 -16.13 -11.05
N ASP A 185 -22.91 -17.38 -10.59
CA ASP A 185 -21.56 -17.96 -10.48
C ASP A 185 -20.81 -18.09 -11.82
N ASP A 186 -21.54 -18.35 -12.91
CA ASP A 186 -20.97 -18.55 -14.26
C ASP A 186 -20.93 -17.28 -15.10
N ASP A 187 -21.19 -16.13 -14.50
CA ASP A 187 -21.26 -14.84 -15.20
C ASP A 187 -19.89 -14.26 -15.55
N LEU A 188 -19.93 -13.06 -16.06
CA LEU A 188 -18.81 -12.29 -16.60
C LEU A 188 -17.57 -12.27 -15.71
N PRO A 189 -16.35 -12.27 -16.29
CA PRO A 189 -15.14 -12.03 -15.53
C PRO A 189 -15.18 -10.63 -14.89
N VAL A 190 -14.80 -10.54 -13.62
CA VAL A 190 -14.79 -9.28 -12.86
C VAL A 190 -13.45 -8.60 -13.00
N VAL A 191 -13.46 -7.34 -13.45
CA VAL A 191 -12.30 -6.45 -13.47
C VAL A 191 -12.43 -5.45 -12.33
N LEU A 192 -11.61 -5.60 -11.31
CA LEU A 192 -11.57 -4.68 -10.18
C LEU A 192 -10.67 -3.48 -10.52
N VAL A 193 -11.19 -2.27 -10.39
CA VAL A 193 -10.45 -1.02 -10.66
C VAL A 193 -10.35 -0.19 -9.39
N MET A 194 -9.11 0.13 -8.99
CA MET A 194 -8.85 0.90 -7.76
C MET A 194 -7.96 2.10 -8.07
N GLY A 195 -8.45 3.31 -7.77
CA GLY A 195 -7.72 4.56 -8.04
C GLY A 195 -6.63 4.93 -7.03
N GLY A 196 -6.46 4.11 -5.97
CA GLY A 196 -5.63 4.47 -4.81
C GLY A 196 -6.32 5.49 -3.90
N GLY A 197 -5.71 5.76 -2.72
CA GLY A 197 -6.32 6.58 -1.66
C GLY A 197 -6.54 8.05 -2.02
N LEU A 198 -5.95 8.55 -3.08
CA LEU A 198 -6.01 9.95 -3.51
C LEU A 198 -7.03 10.21 -4.63
N GLY A 199 -7.71 9.18 -5.14
CA GLY A 199 -8.77 9.22 -6.17
C GLY A 199 -8.69 10.43 -7.09
N GLY A 200 -8.22 10.31 -8.32
CA GLY A 200 -8.05 11.44 -9.23
C GLY A 200 -8.51 11.11 -10.65
N GLY A 201 -8.36 12.06 -11.59
CA GLY A 201 -8.75 11.93 -13.00
C GLY A 201 -8.20 10.67 -13.70
N ASP A 202 -7.10 10.13 -13.20
CA ASP A 202 -6.50 8.87 -13.69
C ASP A 202 -7.44 7.66 -13.60
N LEU A 203 -8.31 7.61 -12.56
CA LEU A 203 -9.34 6.58 -12.43
C LEU A 203 -10.38 6.70 -13.54
N GLU A 204 -10.83 7.92 -13.82
CA GLU A 204 -11.83 8.18 -14.86
C GLU A 204 -11.33 7.81 -16.26
N ASP A 205 -10.07 8.14 -16.57
CA ASP A 205 -9.44 7.79 -17.85
C ASP A 205 -9.34 6.27 -18.01
N SER A 206 -8.90 5.57 -16.95
CA SER A 206 -8.76 4.11 -16.96
C SER A 206 -10.09 3.40 -17.15
N VAL A 207 -11.11 3.82 -16.39
CA VAL A 207 -12.46 3.24 -16.49
C VAL A 207 -13.08 3.55 -17.86
N SER A 208 -12.91 4.80 -18.37
CA SER A 208 -13.43 5.17 -19.69
C SER A 208 -12.88 4.31 -20.83
N LEU A 209 -11.63 3.85 -20.73
CA LEU A 209 -11.02 2.94 -21.69
C LEU A 209 -11.56 1.51 -21.53
N LEU A 210 -11.71 1.03 -20.31
CA LEU A 210 -12.26 -0.30 -20.05
C LEU A 210 -13.72 -0.41 -20.50
N LEU A 211 -14.50 0.65 -20.37
CA LEU A 211 -15.88 0.73 -20.88
C LEU A 211 -15.99 0.66 -22.40
N GLN A 212 -14.88 0.80 -23.15
CA GLN A 212 -14.86 0.65 -24.62
C GLN A 212 -14.59 -0.80 -25.08
N ALA A 213 -14.40 -1.73 -24.12
CA ALA A 213 -14.19 -3.12 -24.47
C ALA A 213 -15.39 -3.69 -25.25
N SER A 214 -15.08 -4.52 -26.26
CA SER A 214 -16.08 -5.33 -26.97
C SER A 214 -16.35 -6.66 -26.25
N GLU A 215 -15.41 -7.06 -25.42
CA GLU A 215 -15.47 -8.29 -24.64
C GLU A 215 -16.37 -8.10 -23.40
N ALA A 216 -17.18 -9.11 -23.14
CA ALA A 216 -18.06 -9.12 -21.99
C ALA A 216 -17.26 -9.24 -20.69
N MET A 217 -17.42 -8.28 -19.78
CA MET A 217 -16.83 -8.27 -18.43
C MET A 217 -17.66 -7.37 -17.51
N HIS A 218 -17.54 -7.59 -16.21
CA HIS A 218 -18.16 -6.73 -15.19
C HIS A 218 -17.09 -5.85 -14.54
N LEU A 219 -17.23 -4.53 -14.65
CA LEU A 219 -16.31 -3.60 -14.01
C LEU A 219 -16.76 -3.32 -12.58
N VAL A 220 -15.85 -3.46 -11.63
CA VAL A 220 -16.04 -3.03 -10.24
C VAL A 220 -15.09 -1.91 -9.94
N VAL A 221 -15.60 -0.70 -9.69
CA VAL A 221 -14.79 0.50 -9.53
C VAL A 221 -14.89 1.03 -8.11
N LEU A 222 -13.78 1.03 -7.37
CA LEU A 222 -13.70 1.64 -6.05
C LEU A 222 -13.34 3.13 -6.19
N CYS A 223 -14.33 3.98 -6.01
CA CYS A 223 -14.22 5.43 -6.15
C CYS A 223 -13.75 6.14 -4.85
N GLY A 224 -13.70 5.41 -3.72
CA GLY A 224 -13.39 5.99 -2.42
C GLY A 224 -14.38 7.07 -2.01
N SER A 225 -13.89 8.22 -1.51
CA SER A 225 -14.71 9.34 -1.08
C SER A 225 -15.09 10.33 -2.21
N ASN A 226 -14.79 10.00 -3.46
CA ASN A 226 -15.02 10.90 -4.60
C ASN A 226 -16.37 10.66 -5.28
N ASP A 227 -17.45 11.14 -4.66
CA ASP A 227 -18.82 11.00 -5.18
C ASP A 227 -19.02 11.65 -6.56
N ARG A 228 -18.30 12.74 -6.86
CA ARG A 228 -18.39 13.40 -8.19
C ARG A 228 -17.86 12.49 -9.30
N SER A 229 -16.72 11.87 -9.05
CA SER A 229 -16.11 10.89 -9.97
C SER A 229 -17.04 9.70 -10.14
N ARG A 230 -17.58 9.16 -9.07
CA ARG A 230 -18.53 8.04 -9.08
C ARG A 230 -19.75 8.35 -9.97
N THR A 231 -20.44 9.45 -9.72
CA THR A 231 -21.63 9.84 -10.51
C THR A 231 -21.30 10.03 -12.00
N ARG A 232 -20.10 10.54 -12.30
CA ARG A 232 -19.67 10.72 -13.70
C ARG A 232 -19.41 9.39 -14.38
N LEU A 233 -18.75 8.47 -13.69
CA LEU A 233 -18.44 7.14 -14.21
C LEU A 233 -19.70 6.27 -14.40
N GLU A 234 -20.65 6.34 -13.48
CA GLU A 234 -21.97 5.69 -13.63
C GLU A 234 -22.69 6.14 -14.92
N ARG A 235 -22.67 7.44 -15.22
CA ARG A 235 -23.24 7.96 -16.46
C ARG A 235 -22.51 7.48 -17.72
N LEU A 236 -21.18 7.35 -17.65
CA LEU A 236 -20.37 6.82 -18.76
C LEU A 236 -20.68 5.34 -19.01
N ALA A 237 -20.75 4.51 -17.99
CA ALA A 237 -21.08 3.09 -18.08
C ALA A 237 -22.46 2.88 -18.70
N ASN A 238 -23.46 3.61 -18.23
CA ASN A 238 -24.82 3.55 -18.76
C ASN A 238 -24.88 3.90 -20.27
N ARG A 239 -24.05 4.85 -20.72
CA ARG A 239 -23.98 5.21 -22.14
C ARG A 239 -23.26 4.15 -22.98
N ALA A 240 -22.26 3.51 -22.41
CA ALA A 240 -21.49 2.45 -23.07
C ALA A 240 -22.26 1.12 -23.14
N GLY A 241 -23.33 0.96 -22.34
CA GLY A 241 -24.07 -0.31 -22.23
C GLY A 241 -23.25 -1.43 -21.59
N GLN A 242 -22.23 -1.08 -20.80
CA GLN A 242 -21.37 -2.02 -20.10
C GLN A 242 -21.84 -2.23 -18.66
N GLU A 243 -21.78 -3.46 -18.19
CA GLU A 243 -22.10 -3.80 -16.80
C GLU A 243 -20.98 -3.32 -15.86
N ALA A 244 -21.36 -2.51 -14.88
CA ALA A 244 -20.41 -1.94 -13.95
C ALA A 244 -21.04 -1.62 -12.59
N THR A 245 -20.30 -1.90 -11.52
CA THR A 245 -20.65 -1.53 -10.15
C THR A 245 -19.65 -0.47 -9.64
N PHE A 246 -20.19 0.66 -9.18
CA PHE A 246 -19.39 1.76 -8.63
C PHE A 246 -19.60 1.86 -7.14
N LEU A 247 -18.55 1.59 -6.38
CA LEU A 247 -18.57 1.61 -4.92
C LEU A 247 -17.85 2.84 -4.37
N ALA A 248 -18.39 3.42 -3.34
CA ALA A 248 -17.70 4.40 -2.50
C ALA A 248 -16.61 3.69 -1.66
N PHE A 249 -16.36 4.15 -0.45
CA PHE A 249 -15.52 3.41 0.49
C PHE A 249 -16.22 2.11 0.90
N THR A 250 -15.49 1.00 0.92
CA THR A 250 -15.98 -0.32 1.36
C THR A 250 -14.93 -1.02 2.21
N ASP A 251 -15.37 -1.78 3.19
CA ASP A 251 -14.56 -2.70 3.99
C ASP A 251 -14.49 -4.12 3.40
N ARG A 252 -15.27 -4.39 2.34
CA ARG A 252 -15.35 -5.70 1.67
C ARG A 252 -14.32 -5.85 0.52
N VAL A 253 -13.16 -5.17 0.60
CA VAL A 253 -12.13 -5.19 -0.45
C VAL A 253 -11.60 -6.61 -0.68
N ARG A 254 -11.39 -7.39 0.39
CA ARG A 254 -10.93 -8.78 0.30
C ARG A 254 -11.87 -9.64 -0.55
N GLU A 255 -13.16 -9.55 -0.30
CA GLU A 255 -14.18 -10.32 -1.03
C GLU A 255 -14.25 -9.90 -2.50
N LEU A 256 -14.16 -8.59 -2.77
CA LEU A 256 -14.09 -8.07 -4.14
C LEU A 256 -12.81 -8.51 -4.87
N MET A 257 -11.68 -8.57 -4.19
CA MET A 257 -10.44 -9.10 -4.77
C MET A 257 -10.55 -10.60 -5.06
N ALA A 258 -11.20 -11.37 -4.19
CA ALA A 258 -11.46 -12.80 -4.42
C ALA A 258 -12.41 -13.05 -5.60
N ALA A 259 -13.38 -12.17 -5.83
CA ALA A 259 -14.28 -12.24 -6.98
C ALA A 259 -13.63 -11.76 -8.28
N GLY A 260 -12.50 -11.03 -8.20
CA GLY A 260 -11.80 -10.44 -9.32
C GLY A 260 -11.01 -11.44 -10.16
N ALA A 261 -11.03 -11.25 -11.48
CA ALA A 261 -10.12 -11.96 -12.41
C ALA A 261 -8.82 -11.18 -12.64
N VAL A 262 -8.86 -9.85 -12.49
CA VAL A 262 -7.72 -8.96 -12.63
C VAL A 262 -7.97 -7.67 -11.84
N LEU A 263 -6.90 -7.11 -11.27
CA LEU A 263 -6.90 -5.80 -10.60
C LEU A 263 -6.21 -4.78 -11.50
N VAL A 264 -6.88 -3.67 -11.78
CA VAL A 264 -6.31 -2.49 -12.44
C VAL A 264 -6.12 -1.41 -11.40
N THR A 265 -4.88 -1.07 -11.07
CA THR A 265 -4.60 -0.16 -9.94
C THR A 265 -3.31 0.64 -10.10
N LYS A 266 -3.16 1.70 -9.32
CA LYS A 266 -1.85 2.29 -9.04
C LYS A 266 -1.04 1.36 -8.12
N PRO A 267 0.27 1.24 -8.32
CA PRO A 267 1.09 0.27 -7.58
C PRO A 267 1.49 0.73 -6.18
N GLY A 268 0.51 1.03 -5.34
CA GLY A 268 0.75 1.26 -3.91
C GLY A 268 1.11 -0.03 -3.19
N GLY A 269 2.12 -0.01 -2.29
CA GLY A 269 2.66 -1.20 -1.63
C GLY A 269 1.57 -2.07 -0.96
N MET A 270 0.64 -1.45 -0.21
CA MET A 270 -0.46 -2.17 0.43
C MET A 270 -1.39 -2.86 -0.57
N SER A 271 -1.82 -2.15 -1.62
CA SER A 271 -2.74 -2.71 -2.62
C SER A 271 -2.10 -3.85 -3.42
N CYS A 272 -0.82 -3.69 -3.77
CA CYS A 272 -0.05 -4.76 -4.42
C CYS A 272 0.06 -6.00 -3.53
N THR A 273 0.33 -5.83 -2.24
CA THR A 273 0.46 -6.93 -1.28
C THR A 273 -0.88 -7.64 -1.05
N GLU A 274 -1.98 -6.89 -0.92
CA GLU A 274 -3.32 -7.46 -0.79
C GLU A 274 -3.74 -8.25 -2.05
N ALA A 275 -3.36 -7.75 -3.24
CA ALA A 275 -3.58 -8.48 -4.49
C ALA A 275 -2.76 -9.77 -4.57
N LEU A 276 -1.48 -9.78 -4.10
CA LEU A 276 -0.69 -11.01 -3.99
C LEU A 276 -1.37 -12.01 -3.06
N ALA A 277 -1.83 -11.58 -1.88
CA ALA A 277 -2.55 -12.42 -0.92
C ALA A 277 -3.84 -13.00 -1.51
N SER A 278 -4.53 -12.22 -2.33
CA SER A 278 -5.74 -12.63 -3.05
C SER A 278 -5.47 -13.42 -4.34
N ARG A 279 -4.20 -13.69 -4.68
CA ARG A 279 -3.77 -14.34 -5.92
C ARG A 279 -4.29 -13.66 -7.17
N LEU A 280 -4.42 -12.33 -7.13
CA LEU A 280 -5.08 -11.54 -8.16
C LEU A 280 -4.05 -10.91 -9.11
N PRO A 281 -4.05 -11.26 -10.43
CA PRO A 281 -3.21 -10.62 -11.43
C PRO A 281 -3.40 -9.10 -11.46
N GLN A 282 -2.31 -8.35 -11.68
CA GLN A 282 -2.30 -6.89 -11.57
C GLN A 282 -1.94 -6.21 -12.89
N VAL A 283 -2.73 -5.24 -13.31
CA VAL A 283 -2.39 -4.24 -14.33
C VAL A 283 -2.10 -2.92 -13.60
N LEU A 284 -0.84 -2.52 -13.62
CA LEU A 284 -0.31 -1.41 -12.83
C LEU A 284 -0.12 -0.19 -13.74
N TYR A 285 -0.80 0.91 -13.45
CA TYR A 285 -0.80 2.09 -14.31
C TYR A 285 -0.39 3.35 -13.55
N ARG A 286 0.19 4.30 -14.29
CA ARG A 286 0.57 5.64 -13.81
C ARG A 286 1.20 5.63 -12.41
N PRO A 287 2.30 4.88 -12.20
CA PRO A 287 3.01 4.91 -10.94
C PRO A 287 3.51 6.33 -10.63
N ILE A 288 3.49 6.68 -9.34
CA ILE A 288 4.22 7.85 -8.87
C ILE A 288 5.71 7.59 -9.06
N PRO A 289 6.46 8.51 -9.71
CA PRO A 289 7.89 8.34 -9.94
C PRO A 289 8.66 8.05 -8.64
N GLY A 290 9.53 7.05 -8.70
CA GLY A 290 10.29 6.55 -7.56
C GLY A 290 9.55 5.41 -6.87
N GLN A 291 8.88 5.66 -5.78
CA GLN A 291 8.30 4.65 -4.89
C GLN A 291 7.32 3.67 -5.58
N GLU A 292 6.33 4.19 -6.30
CA GLU A 292 5.35 3.33 -6.96
C GLU A 292 5.92 2.66 -8.22
N GLU A 293 6.88 3.27 -8.90
CA GLU A 293 7.59 2.62 -10.01
C GLU A 293 8.35 1.37 -9.54
N GLU A 294 9.00 1.46 -8.38
CA GLU A 294 9.71 0.34 -7.77
C GLU A 294 8.75 -0.76 -7.27
N ASN A 295 7.61 -0.38 -6.70
CA ASN A 295 6.56 -1.34 -6.35
C ASN A 295 6.03 -2.07 -7.59
N ALA A 296 5.78 -1.34 -8.69
CA ALA A 296 5.37 -1.95 -9.96
C ALA A 296 6.44 -2.89 -10.53
N ALA A 297 7.71 -2.47 -10.48
CA ALA A 297 8.82 -3.30 -10.93
C ALA A 297 8.94 -4.60 -10.12
N ALA A 298 8.65 -4.56 -8.82
CA ALA A 298 8.60 -5.77 -7.98
C ALA A 298 7.49 -6.73 -8.44
N MET A 299 6.28 -6.23 -8.69
CA MET A 299 5.17 -7.08 -9.17
C MET A 299 5.46 -7.69 -10.53
N VAL A 300 6.11 -6.94 -11.44
CA VAL A 300 6.56 -7.46 -12.74
C VAL A 300 7.65 -8.52 -12.57
N ARG A 301 8.63 -8.29 -11.70
CA ARG A 301 9.70 -9.25 -11.38
C ARG A 301 9.15 -10.56 -10.82
N TYR A 302 8.12 -10.50 -10.00
CA TYR A 302 7.42 -11.70 -9.50
C TYR A 302 6.63 -12.42 -10.59
N GLY A 303 6.26 -11.75 -11.67
CA GLY A 303 5.36 -12.29 -12.69
C GLY A 303 3.87 -12.18 -12.32
N ALA A 304 3.54 -11.47 -11.25
CA ALA A 304 2.17 -11.27 -10.76
C ALA A 304 1.51 -10.01 -11.32
N GLY A 305 2.27 -9.13 -11.96
CA GLY A 305 1.77 -7.88 -12.51
C GLY A 305 2.39 -7.49 -13.84
N VAL A 306 1.69 -6.64 -14.57
CA VAL A 306 2.19 -5.95 -15.75
C VAL A 306 2.10 -4.45 -15.53
N MET A 307 3.19 -3.75 -15.79
CA MET A 307 3.23 -2.29 -15.71
C MET A 307 2.94 -1.70 -17.07
N VAL A 308 1.96 -0.80 -17.16
CA VAL A 308 1.65 -0.02 -18.36
C VAL A 308 2.10 1.43 -18.17
N ARG A 309 2.78 1.96 -19.16
CA ARG A 309 3.29 3.34 -19.13
C ARG A 309 2.25 4.34 -19.63
N GLU A 310 1.43 3.90 -20.59
CA GLU A 310 0.39 4.72 -21.19
C GLU A 310 -0.99 4.15 -20.85
N THR A 311 -1.93 5.03 -20.55
CA THR A 311 -3.31 4.63 -20.20
C THR A 311 -3.96 3.81 -21.32
N SER A 312 -3.64 4.10 -22.57
CA SER A 312 -4.13 3.35 -23.75
C SER A 312 -3.81 1.85 -23.71
N GLN A 313 -2.77 1.44 -22.98
CA GLN A 313 -2.36 0.04 -22.88
C GLN A 313 -3.18 -0.76 -21.86
N ILE A 314 -3.93 -0.09 -20.96
CA ILE A 314 -4.69 -0.74 -19.88
C ILE A 314 -5.66 -1.77 -20.45
N LEU A 315 -6.48 -1.39 -21.41
CA LEU A 315 -7.48 -2.27 -22.02
C LEU A 315 -6.83 -3.52 -22.63
N GLY A 316 -5.81 -3.32 -23.46
CA GLY A 316 -5.13 -4.44 -24.13
C GLY A 316 -4.49 -5.43 -23.14
N GLN A 317 -3.86 -4.95 -22.05
CA GLN A 317 -3.27 -5.83 -21.03
C GLN A 317 -4.35 -6.52 -20.19
N THR A 318 -5.43 -5.82 -19.85
CA THR A 318 -6.56 -6.41 -19.14
C THR A 318 -7.19 -7.54 -19.96
N LEU A 319 -7.50 -7.29 -21.23
CA LEU A 319 -8.07 -8.29 -22.14
C LEU A 319 -7.14 -9.47 -22.34
N LYS A 320 -5.83 -9.25 -22.48
CA LYS A 320 -4.84 -10.34 -22.58
C LYS A 320 -4.89 -11.30 -21.38
N ILE A 321 -5.06 -10.75 -20.16
CA ILE A 321 -5.20 -11.56 -18.94
C ILE A 321 -6.54 -12.31 -18.94
N LEU A 322 -7.63 -11.66 -19.35
CA LEU A 322 -8.97 -12.26 -19.34
C LEU A 322 -9.14 -13.34 -20.41
N THR A 323 -8.59 -13.14 -21.62
CA THR A 323 -8.79 -14.03 -22.77
C THR A 323 -7.74 -15.12 -22.91
N SER A 324 -6.68 -15.11 -22.09
CA SER A 324 -5.63 -16.14 -22.10
C SER A 324 -5.57 -16.87 -20.75
N PRO A 325 -6.30 -18.01 -20.60
CA PRO A 325 -6.32 -18.78 -19.35
C PRO A 325 -4.94 -19.18 -18.85
N ASP A 326 -4.05 -19.62 -19.73
CA ASP A 326 -2.68 -20.03 -19.37
C ASP A 326 -1.85 -18.85 -18.85
N HIS A 327 -2.01 -17.67 -19.46
CA HIS A 327 -1.31 -16.48 -19.01
C HIS A 327 -1.80 -16.04 -17.63
N ARG A 328 -3.12 -16.00 -17.45
CA ARG A 328 -3.74 -15.69 -16.17
C ARG A 328 -3.32 -16.68 -15.09
N HIS A 329 -3.36 -17.98 -15.38
CA HIS A 329 -2.95 -19.02 -14.43
C HIS A 329 -1.51 -18.84 -13.95
N LYS A 330 -0.57 -18.58 -14.87
CA LYS A 330 0.82 -18.28 -14.51
C LYS A 330 0.94 -17.07 -13.59
N MET A 331 0.17 -16.01 -13.82
CA MET A 331 0.18 -14.82 -12.95
C MET A 331 -0.43 -15.10 -11.56
N VAL A 332 -1.47 -15.92 -11.49
CA VAL A 332 -2.08 -16.37 -10.23
C VAL A 332 -1.08 -17.19 -9.40
N GLU A 333 -0.38 -18.14 -10.02
CA GLU A 333 0.64 -18.93 -9.35
C GLU A 333 1.83 -18.08 -8.90
N ALA A 334 2.25 -17.12 -9.72
CA ALA A 334 3.30 -16.16 -9.39
C ALA A 334 2.91 -15.27 -8.21
N ALA A 335 1.67 -14.79 -8.17
CA ALA A 335 1.15 -14.02 -7.03
C ALA A 335 1.16 -14.85 -5.74
N ASN A 336 0.70 -16.11 -5.81
CA ASN A 336 0.73 -17.01 -4.66
C ASN A 336 2.15 -17.32 -4.18
N ALA A 337 3.11 -17.48 -5.07
CA ALA A 337 4.50 -17.73 -4.73
C ALA A 337 5.21 -16.51 -4.12
N ALA A 338 4.85 -15.30 -4.55
CA ALA A 338 5.41 -14.06 -4.04
C ALA A 338 4.76 -13.59 -2.73
N HIS A 339 3.56 -14.08 -2.41
CA HIS A 339 2.87 -13.73 -1.17
C HIS A 339 3.64 -14.22 0.06
N LYS A 340 3.85 -13.31 1.03
CA LYS A 340 4.40 -13.63 2.36
C LYS A 340 3.22 -13.81 3.34
N PRO A 341 2.81 -15.05 3.68
CA PRO A 341 1.69 -15.28 4.57
C PRO A 341 1.99 -14.81 5.99
N HIS A 342 0.94 -14.48 6.71
CA HIS A 342 1.00 -14.06 8.12
C HIS A 342 1.88 -12.83 8.40
N SER A 343 2.05 -11.94 7.41
CA SER A 343 2.95 -10.78 7.50
C SER A 343 2.67 -9.89 8.73
N ALA A 344 1.40 -9.59 9.03
CA ALA A 344 1.03 -8.80 10.19
C ALA A 344 1.32 -9.53 11.51
N ARG A 345 1.00 -10.82 11.59
CA ARG A 345 1.24 -11.66 12.76
C ARG A 345 2.75 -11.87 13.00
N SER A 346 3.51 -12.11 11.94
CA SER A 346 4.96 -12.27 12.01
C SER A 346 5.65 -10.99 12.49
N ALA A 347 5.28 -9.83 11.94
CA ALA A 347 5.79 -8.55 12.39
C ALA A 347 5.40 -8.26 13.85
N ALA A 348 4.15 -8.52 14.23
CA ALA A 348 3.68 -8.37 15.61
C ALA A 348 4.45 -9.28 16.58
N SER A 349 4.73 -10.53 16.21
CA SER A 349 5.52 -11.47 17.04
C SER A 349 6.93 -10.94 17.30
N LEU A 350 7.60 -10.38 16.28
CA LEU A 350 8.92 -9.78 16.43
C LEU A 350 8.89 -8.54 17.34
N ILE A 351 7.86 -7.71 17.22
CA ILE A 351 7.67 -6.54 18.09
C ILE A 351 7.46 -6.98 19.54
N LEU A 352 6.58 -7.96 19.78
CA LEU A 352 6.30 -8.48 21.12
C LEU A 352 7.54 -9.15 21.75
N ALA A 353 8.33 -9.88 20.96
CA ALA A 353 9.57 -10.50 21.41
C ALA A 353 10.68 -9.49 21.80
N GLY A 354 10.62 -8.27 21.24
CA GLY A 354 11.55 -7.19 21.56
C GLY A 354 11.15 -6.36 22.79
N LEU A 355 9.98 -6.61 23.37
CA LEU A 355 9.55 -5.90 24.58
C LEU A 355 10.37 -6.37 25.79
N PRO A 356 10.66 -5.44 26.75
CA PRO A 356 11.40 -5.76 27.97
C PRO A 356 10.64 -6.71 28.92
#